data_8102fb36bcecae2b5c21658fb542e66c
#
_entry.id   8102fb36bcecae2b5c21658fb542e66c
#
_cell.length_a   1.000
_cell.length_b   1.000
_cell.length_c   1.000
_cell.angle_alpha   90.00
_cell.angle_beta   90.00
_cell.angle_gamma   90.00
#
_symmetry.space_group_name_H-M   'P 1'
#
loop_
_entity.id
_entity.type
_entity.pdbx_description
1 polymer ?
#
loop_
_entity_poly.entity_id
_entity_poly.type
_entity_poly.pdbx_seq_one_letter_code
_entity_poly.pdbx_strand_id
1 'polypeptide(L)'
;MKRNKIIVIIPVYKSVLSDYDRISISRTCEVLASRDIVCIHPEGLDVGEVSRAFPSLEFKSFPKAFFEGIMGYNRMMMSSDFYGAFLDYDYMLICQTDAYIFRDELDDWCARRYDYVGAPWLRRPVYDNPLLKICMRLSLWYKHFRGRKSKQDLYNKIGNGGLSLRKVSSHYEATIEKSTLISDYLARKKKDHLYNEDVFWATEQPQFRYPSVEEALLFSFDKYPDLCFHLTGGRLPMGCHAWFKRKMKAFWDKHIPA
;
A
#
# COMPACT_ATOMS: atom_id res chain seq x y z
N MET A 1 -2.91 -20.81 -19.68
CA MET A 1 -2.92 -19.33 -19.55
C MET A 1 -1.50 -18.84 -19.38
N LYS A 2 -1.13 -17.70 -20.00
CA LYS A 2 0.18 -17.10 -19.77
C LYS A 2 0.27 -16.68 -18.30
N ARG A 3 1.37 -17.00 -17.60
CA ARG A 3 1.61 -16.58 -16.22
C ARG A 3 1.82 -15.07 -16.20
N ASN A 4 1.20 -14.35 -15.25
CA ASN A 4 1.44 -12.92 -15.10
C ASN A 4 2.90 -12.66 -14.69
N LYS A 5 3.50 -11.64 -15.28
CA LYS A 5 4.82 -11.16 -14.91
C LYS A 5 4.66 -10.16 -13.76
N ILE A 6 5.24 -10.50 -12.60
CA ILE A 6 5.06 -9.75 -11.35
C ILE A 6 6.40 -9.24 -10.85
N ILE A 7 6.47 -7.97 -10.48
CA ILE A 7 7.61 -7.36 -9.82
C ILE A 7 7.27 -6.95 -8.39
N VAL A 8 8.20 -7.13 -7.47
CA VAL A 8 8.11 -6.66 -6.08
C VAL A 8 8.95 -5.40 -5.92
N ILE A 9 8.36 -4.32 -5.44
CA ILE A 9 9.00 -3.02 -5.27
C ILE A 9 9.21 -2.75 -3.78
N ILE A 10 10.46 -2.61 -3.35
CA ILE A 10 10.83 -2.26 -1.98
C ILE A 10 11.40 -0.83 -1.96
N PRO A 11 10.68 0.18 -1.47
CA PRO A 11 11.21 1.54 -1.37
C PRO A 11 12.18 1.68 -0.18
N VAL A 12 13.40 2.13 -0.45
CA VAL A 12 14.43 2.38 0.57
C VAL A 12 14.88 3.84 0.50
N TYR A 13 14.79 4.54 1.63
CA TYR A 13 15.09 5.98 1.74
C TYR A 13 16.37 6.29 2.52
N LYS A 14 16.98 5.29 3.14
CA LYS A 14 18.12 5.42 4.07
C LYS A 14 19.19 4.40 3.70
N SER A 15 20.45 4.80 3.87
CA SER A 15 21.60 3.91 3.70
C SER A 15 21.71 2.85 4.81
N VAL A 16 21.20 3.16 6.02
CA VAL A 16 21.21 2.24 7.18
C VAL A 16 19.80 1.80 7.52
N LEU A 17 19.56 0.50 7.52
CA LEU A 17 18.28 -0.13 7.86
C LEU A 17 18.19 -0.42 9.37
N SER A 18 17.03 -0.20 9.95
CA SER A 18 16.72 -0.70 11.30
C SER A 18 16.56 -2.22 11.30
N ASP A 19 16.61 -2.85 12.48
CA ASP A 19 16.39 -4.30 12.61
C ASP A 19 15.02 -4.71 12.06
N TYR A 20 13.98 -3.90 12.28
CA TYR A 20 12.65 -4.16 11.73
C TYR A 20 12.61 -4.09 10.19
N ASP A 21 13.31 -3.11 9.58
CA ASP A 21 13.44 -3.03 8.13
C ASP A 21 14.14 -4.28 7.60
N ARG A 22 15.21 -4.75 8.27
CA ARG A 22 15.96 -5.95 7.90
C ARG A 22 15.10 -7.21 7.98
N ILE A 23 14.32 -7.39 9.06
CA ILE A 23 13.37 -8.50 9.22
C ILE A 23 12.36 -8.52 8.06
N SER A 24 11.77 -7.36 7.75
CA SER A 24 10.77 -7.21 6.69
C SER A 24 11.35 -7.54 5.31
N ILE A 25 12.51 -6.97 4.97
CA ILE A 25 13.18 -7.19 3.68
C ILE A 25 13.62 -8.65 3.56
N SER A 26 14.27 -9.21 4.60
CA SER A 26 14.69 -10.60 4.63
C SER A 26 13.54 -11.56 4.36
N ARG A 27 12.42 -11.33 5.05
CA ARG A 27 11.22 -12.14 4.87
C ARG A 27 10.61 -12.00 3.48
N THR A 28 10.61 -10.80 2.92
CA THR A 28 10.13 -10.56 1.56
C THR A 28 11.01 -11.31 0.54
N CYS A 29 12.33 -11.22 0.67
CA CYS A 29 13.28 -11.95 -0.20
C CYS A 29 13.13 -13.47 -0.06
N GLU A 30 12.88 -13.98 1.14
CA GLU A 30 12.69 -15.42 1.40
C GLU A 30 11.40 -15.94 0.75
N VAL A 31 10.27 -15.30 1.08
CA VAL A 31 8.93 -15.79 0.65
C VAL A 31 8.69 -15.57 -0.83
N LEU A 32 9.20 -14.47 -1.38
CA LEU A 32 9.01 -14.09 -2.77
C LEU A 32 10.27 -14.35 -3.64
N ALA A 33 11.14 -15.26 -3.25
CA ALA A 33 12.41 -15.58 -3.92
C ALA A 33 12.25 -15.98 -5.41
N SER A 34 11.08 -16.42 -5.82
CA SER A 34 10.76 -16.76 -7.21
C SER A 34 10.33 -15.58 -8.07
N ARG A 35 10.30 -14.37 -7.51
CA ARG A 35 9.85 -13.13 -8.16
C ARG A 35 11.02 -12.19 -8.43
N ASP A 36 10.84 -11.31 -9.39
CA ASP A 36 11.77 -10.19 -9.58
C ASP A 36 11.52 -9.19 -8.43
N ILE A 37 12.57 -8.91 -7.64
CA ILE A 37 12.50 -7.99 -6.49
C ILE A 37 13.46 -6.84 -6.74
N VAL A 38 12.93 -5.62 -6.79
CA VAL A 38 13.71 -4.39 -6.99
C VAL A 38 13.60 -3.47 -5.79
N CYS A 39 14.75 -3.05 -5.29
CA CYS A 39 14.86 -1.96 -4.32
C CYS A 39 14.88 -0.63 -5.08
N ILE A 40 13.85 0.22 -4.88
CA ILE A 40 13.86 1.57 -5.42
C ILE A 40 14.42 2.54 -4.39
N HIS A 41 15.28 3.47 -4.84
CA HIS A 41 15.97 4.40 -3.96
C HIS A 41 16.20 5.76 -4.62
N PRO A 42 16.43 6.84 -3.83
CA PRO A 42 16.77 8.14 -4.40
C PRO A 42 18.13 8.11 -5.11
N GLU A 43 18.24 8.85 -6.20
CA GLU A 43 19.52 9.14 -6.84
C GLU A 43 20.52 9.68 -5.83
N GLY A 44 21.76 9.15 -5.85
CA GLY A 44 22.83 9.54 -4.96
C GLY A 44 22.79 8.93 -3.55
N LEU A 45 21.81 8.07 -3.22
CA LEU A 45 21.83 7.31 -1.97
C LEU A 45 22.88 6.19 -2.07
N ASP A 46 23.75 6.09 -1.07
CA ASP A 46 24.61 4.91 -0.91
C ASP A 46 23.77 3.71 -0.44
N VAL A 47 23.61 2.74 -1.31
CA VAL A 47 22.90 1.46 -1.05
C VAL A 47 23.85 0.30 -0.77
N GLY A 48 25.16 0.54 -0.64
CA GLY A 48 26.17 -0.48 -0.48
C GLY A 48 25.98 -1.41 0.72
N GLU A 49 25.47 -0.90 1.83
CA GLU A 49 25.11 -1.73 3.00
C GLU A 49 23.91 -2.64 2.68
N VAL A 50 22.87 -2.09 2.07
CA VAL A 50 21.65 -2.83 1.71
C VAL A 50 21.98 -3.91 0.67
N SER A 51 22.77 -3.60 -0.34
CA SER A 51 23.20 -4.53 -1.39
C SER A 51 24.03 -5.69 -0.84
N ARG A 52 24.94 -5.42 0.12
CA ARG A 52 25.70 -6.48 0.78
C ARG A 52 24.83 -7.38 1.66
N ALA A 53 23.83 -6.78 2.34
CA ALA A 53 22.92 -7.54 3.20
C ALA A 53 21.91 -8.39 2.40
N PHE A 54 21.51 -7.93 1.23
CA PHE A 54 20.51 -8.57 0.37
C PHE A 54 20.97 -8.64 -1.08
N PRO A 55 21.91 -9.54 -1.40
CA PRO A 55 22.53 -9.62 -2.72
C PRO A 55 21.59 -10.10 -3.85
N SER A 56 20.41 -10.62 -3.51
CA SER A 56 19.37 -11.00 -4.47
C SER A 56 18.51 -9.83 -4.96
N LEU A 57 18.63 -8.65 -4.34
CA LEU A 57 17.87 -7.47 -4.76
C LEU A 57 18.51 -6.81 -5.98
N GLU A 58 17.67 -6.45 -6.94
CA GLU A 58 18.02 -5.46 -7.94
C GLU A 58 17.84 -4.04 -7.38
N PHE A 59 18.58 -3.07 -7.93
CA PHE A 59 18.52 -1.68 -7.48
C PHE A 59 18.17 -0.77 -8.65
N LYS A 60 17.20 0.14 -8.42
CA LYS A 60 16.77 1.13 -9.41
C LYS A 60 16.62 2.50 -8.74
N SER A 61 17.38 3.47 -9.19
CA SER A 61 17.27 4.85 -8.69
C SER A 61 16.14 5.61 -9.38
N PHE A 62 15.56 6.54 -8.63
CA PHE A 62 14.60 7.51 -9.12
C PHE A 62 14.98 8.91 -8.60
N PRO A 63 14.44 10.00 -9.21
CA PRO A 63 14.72 11.36 -8.78
C PRO A 63 14.55 11.55 -7.27
N LYS A 64 15.54 12.18 -6.64
CA LYS A 64 15.57 12.40 -5.18
C LYS A 64 14.29 13.04 -4.65
N ALA A 65 13.67 13.93 -5.43
CA ALA A 65 12.42 14.60 -5.07
C ALA A 65 11.25 13.64 -4.80
N PHE A 66 11.27 12.41 -5.32
CA PHE A 66 10.27 11.37 -5.06
C PHE A 66 10.39 10.77 -3.65
N PHE A 67 11.51 10.95 -2.99
CA PHE A 67 11.78 10.41 -1.66
C PHE A 67 11.79 11.49 -0.57
N GLU A 68 11.42 12.72 -0.90
CA GLU A 68 11.35 13.83 0.05
C GLU A 68 10.03 13.76 0.87
N GLY A 69 10.05 12.88 1.85
CA GLY A 69 8.93 12.65 2.76
C GLY A 69 7.66 12.14 2.07
N ILE A 70 6.53 12.25 2.76
CA ILE A 70 5.24 11.73 2.28
C ILE A 70 4.81 12.41 0.95
N MET A 71 5.16 13.69 0.77
CA MET A 71 4.79 14.42 -0.46
C MET A 71 5.52 13.90 -1.68
N GLY A 72 6.82 13.65 -1.57
CA GLY A 72 7.62 13.07 -2.65
C GLY A 72 7.13 11.69 -3.01
N TYR A 73 6.89 10.84 -2.00
CA TYR A 73 6.34 9.50 -2.19
C TYR A 73 4.97 9.51 -2.88
N ASN A 74 4.05 10.38 -2.45
CA ASN A 74 2.76 10.51 -3.13
C ASN A 74 2.94 10.92 -4.59
N ARG A 75 3.87 11.85 -4.88
CA ARG A 75 4.17 12.27 -6.25
C ARG A 75 4.70 11.10 -7.08
N MET A 76 5.61 10.30 -6.54
CA MET A 76 6.12 9.10 -7.21
C MET A 76 5.00 8.10 -7.51
N MET A 77 4.22 7.74 -6.50
CA MET A 77 3.14 6.74 -6.61
C MET A 77 1.95 7.19 -7.48
N MET A 78 1.91 8.45 -7.89
CA MET A 78 0.91 9.00 -8.82
C MET A 78 1.57 9.53 -10.12
N SER A 79 2.81 9.14 -10.45
CA SER A 79 3.50 9.59 -11.66
C SER A 79 3.51 8.51 -12.75
N SER A 80 3.35 8.94 -14.00
CA SER A 80 3.53 8.09 -15.18
C SER A 80 4.96 7.56 -15.30
N ASP A 81 5.96 8.35 -14.89
CA ASP A 81 7.37 7.95 -14.95
C ASP A 81 7.65 6.71 -14.09
N PHE A 82 7.02 6.65 -12.89
CA PHE A 82 7.17 5.51 -12.01
C PHE A 82 6.58 4.23 -12.62
N TYR A 83 5.30 4.26 -13.02
CA TYR A 83 4.66 3.07 -13.61
C TYR A 83 5.23 2.74 -14.99
N GLY A 84 5.60 3.76 -15.77
CA GLY A 84 6.23 3.61 -17.08
C GLY A 84 7.55 2.83 -17.04
N ALA A 85 8.30 2.96 -15.95
CA ALA A 85 9.54 2.24 -15.72
C ALA A 85 9.36 0.72 -15.52
N PHE A 86 8.10 0.23 -15.40
CA PHE A 86 7.75 -1.17 -15.10
C PHE A 86 6.67 -1.73 -16.05
N LEU A 87 6.47 -1.15 -17.23
CA LEU A 87 5.46 -1.61 -18.21
C LEU A 87 5.71 -3.03 -18.74
N ASP A 88 6.91 -3.58 -18.57
CA ASP A 88 7.23 -4.96 -18.92
C ASP A 88 6.59 -5.98 -17.94
N TYR A 89 5.96 -5.52 -16.85
CA TYR A 89 5.27 -6.32 -15.86
C TYR A 89 3.76 -6.10 -15.90
N ASP A 90 3.01 -7.18 -15.69
CA ASP A 90 1.55 -7.10 -15.61
C ASP A 90 1.10 -6.49 -14.27
N TYR A 91 1.80 -6.86 -13.19
CA TYR A 91 1.51 -6.42 -11.82
C TYR A 91 2.78 -6.01 -11.06
N MET A 92 2.62 -5.08 -10.14
CA MET A 92 3.64 -4.75 -9.14
C MET A 92 3.07 -4.89 -7.73
N LEU A 93 3.86 -5.50 -6.83
CA LEU A 93 3.61 -5.48 -5.39
C LEU A 93 4.45 -4.36 -4.77
N ILE A 94 3.82 -3.30 -4.28
CA ILE A 94 4.51 -2.37 -3.39
C ILE A 94 4.63 -3.03 -2.02
N CYS A 95 5.84 -3.17 -1.51
CA CYS A 95 6.15 -3.78 -0.22
C CYS A 95 7.11 -2.85 0.54
N GLN A 96 6.58 -1.95 1.37
CA GLN A 96 7.40 -1.04 2.17
C GLN A 96 8.17 -1.81 3.24
N THR A 97 9.27 -1.22 3.75
CA THR A 97 10.15 -1.86 4.74
C THR A 97 9.48 -2.09 6.11
N ASP A 98 8.27 -1.61 6.32
CA ASP A 98 7.42 -1.92 7.47
C ASP A 98 6.25 -2.89 7.13
N ALA A 99 6.29 -3.52 5.95
CA ALA A 99 5.41 -4.63 5.59
C ALA A 99 6.06 -5.98 5.95
N TYR A 100 5.25 -7.01 6.16
CA TYR A 100 5.70 -8.38 6.41
C TYR A 100 4.88 -9.37 5.58
N ILE A 101 5.53 -10.27 4.88
CA ILE A 101 4.90 -11.25 4.00
C ILE A 101 4.89 -12.62 4.69
N PHE A 102 3.72 -13.23 4.85
CA PHE A 102 3.59 -14.56 5.44
C PHE A 102 3.73 -15.67 4.41
N ARG A 103 3.21 -15.48 3.19
CA ARG A 103 3.20 -16.49 2.12
C ARG A 103 3.06 -15.85 0.73
N ASP A 104 3.52 -16.54 -0.31
CA ASP A 104 3.34 -16.11 -1.71
C ASP A 104 1.99 -16.62 -2.25
N GLU A 105 1.04 -15.72 -2.41
CA GLU A 105 -0.25 -15.94 -3.07
C GLU A 105 -0.42 -15.00 -4.29
N LEU A 106 0.67 -14.43 -4.81
CA LEU A 106 0.59 -13.39 -5.84
C LEU A 106 -0.03 -13.88 -7.15
N ASP A 107 0.24 -15.11 -7.57
CA ASP A 107 -0.37 -15.65 -8.79
C ASP A 107 -1.91 -15.75 -8.65
N ASP A 108 -2.41 -16.16 -7.50
CA ASP A 108 -3.85 -16.26 -7.22
C ASP A 108 -4.50 -14.86 -7.20
N TRP A 109 -3.84 -13.87 -6.60
CA TRP A 109 -4.32 -12.50 -6.59
C TRP A 109 -4.34 -11.88 -7.99
N CYS A 110 -3.31 -12.09 -8.80
CA CYS A 110 -3.25 -11.62 -10.18
C CYS A 110 -4.31 -12.31 -11.07
N ALA A 111 -4.60 -13.59 -10.84
CA ALA A 111 -5.62 -14.32 -11.58
C ALA A 111 -7.03 -13.72 -11.40
N ARG A 112 -7.31 -13.05 -10.29
CA ARG A 112 -8.58 -12.36 -10.02
C ARG A 112 -8.76 -11.08 -10.83
N ARG A 113 -7.69 -10.56 -11.45
CA ARG A 113 -7.69 -9.39 -12.35
C ARG A 113 -8.19 -8.11 -11.69
N TYR A 114 -7.90 -7.89 -10.41
CA TYR A 114 -8.10 -6.61 -9.75
C TYR A 114 -7.08 -5.59 -10.26
N ASP A 115 -7.48 -4.32 -10.33
CA ASP A 115 -6.55 -3.25 -10.69
C ASP A 115 -5.76 -2.77 -9.47
N TYR A 116 -6.37 -2.78 -8.28
CA TYR A 116 -5.75 -2.42 -7.01
C TYR A 116 -6.23 -3.32 -5.88
N VAL A 117 -5.28 -3.89 -5.13
CA VAL A 117 -5.53 -4.68 -3.92
C VAL A 117 -4.67 -4.14 -2.79
N GLY A 118 -5.25 -3.91 -1.63
CA GLY A 118 -4.58 -3.47 -0.41
C GLY A 118 -5.45 -3.77 0.81
N ALA A 119 -5.01 -3.40 2.00
CA ALA A 119 -5.80 -3.58 3.21
C ALA A 119 -7.04 -2.66 3.20
N PRO A 120 -8.22 -3.14 3.63
CA PRO A 120 -9.40 -2.30 3.70
C PRO A 120 -9.34 -1.37 4.92
N TRP A 121 -9.89 -0.15 4.78
CA TRP A 121 -10.07 0.75 5.91
C TRP A 121 -11.38 0.45 6.64
N LEU A 122 -11.33 -0.44 7.61
CA LEU A 122 -12.51 -0.90 8.34
C LEU A 122 -13.16 0.23 9.15
N ARG A 123 -14.48 0.28 9.10
CA ARG A 123 -15.26 1.04 10.07
C ARG A 123 -15.32 0.27 11.39
N ARG A 124 -14.95 0.94 12.49
CA ARG A 124 -14.97 0.30 13.81
C ARG A 124 -16.41 0.01 14.27
N PRO A 125 -16.67 -1.15 14.90
CA PRO A 125 -17.99 -1.51 15.42
C PRO A 125 -18.59 -0.49 16.40
N VAL A 126 -17.76 0.25 17.15
CA VAL A 126 -18.22 1.32 18.05
C VAL A 126 -19.11 2.36 17.34
N TYR A 127 -18.91 2.57 16.04
CA TYR A 127 -19.73 3.49 15.23
C TYR A 127 -21.08 2.90 14.82
N ASP A 128 -21.43 1.70 15.27
CA ASP A 128 -22.77 1.12 15.10
C ASP A 128 -23.79 1.64 16.12
N ASN A 129 -23.31 2.32 17.17
CA ASN A 129 -24.18 3.04 18.11
C ASN A 129 -25.08 4.03 17.37
N PRO A 130 -26.42 4.00 17.58
CA PRO A 130 -27.39 4.84 16.85
C PRO A 130 -27.11 6.34 16.94
N LEU A 131 -26.74 6.84 18.15
CA LEU A 131 -26.44 8.26 18.36
C LEU A 131 -25.17 8.67 17.60
N LEU A 132 -24.12 7.84 17.64
CA LEU A 132 -22.90 8.10 16.89
C LEU A 132 -23.15 8.07 15.37
N LYS A 133 -24.02 7.18 14.89
CA LYS A 133 -24.42 7.14 13.47
C LYS A 133 -25.04 8.48 13.03
N ILE A 134 -25.94 9.04 13.82
CA ILE A 134 -26.57 10.33 13.51
C ILE A 134 -25.53 11.44 13.48
N CYS A 135 -24.70 11.57 14.53
CA CYS A 135 -23.63 12.56 14.59
C CYS A 135 -22.66 12.45 13.41
N MET A 136 -22.30 11.22 13.02
CA MET A 136 -21.41 10.95 11.90
C MET A 136 -22.05 11.38 10.57
N ARG A 137 -23.33 11.08 10.35
CA ARG A 137 -24.07 11.49 9.13
C ARG A 137 -24.13 13.01 9.01
N LEU A 138 -24.46 13.72 10.10
CA LEU A 138 -24.47 15.18 10.14
C LEU A 138 -23.08 15.77 9.87
N SER A 139 -22.05 15.22 10.50
CA SER A 139 -20.67 15.63 10.28
C SER A 139 -20.24 15.40 8.83
N LEU A 140 -20.61 14.28 8.23
CA LEU A 140 -20.30 13.95 6.83
C LEU A 140 -21.01 14.95 5.89
N TRP A 141 -22.30 15.14 6.08
CA TRP A 141 -23.08 16.11 5.30
C TRP A 141 -22.47 17.52 5.37
N TYR A 142 -22.14 18.01 6.58
CA TYR A 142 -21.53 19.32 6.76
C TYR A 142 -20.17 19.44 6.03
N LYS A 143 -19.33 18.41 6.11
CA LYS A 143 -18.02 18.40 5.41
C LYS A 143 -18.20 18.44 3.90
N HIS A 144 -19.11 17.62 3.36
CA HIS A 144 -19.40 17.60 1.92
C HIS A 144 -20.00 18.94 1.44
N PHE A 145 -20.89 19.52 2.22
CA PHE A 145 -21.42 20.87 1.95
C PHE A 145 -20.31 21.93 1.88
N ARG A 146 -19.25 21.78 2.68
CA ARG A 146 -18.06 22.64 2.65
C ARG A 146 -17.02 22.23 1.62
N GLY A 147 -17.31 21.30 0.73
CA GLY A 147 -16.38 20.76 -0.26
C GLY A 147 -15.13 20.07 0.35
N ARG A 148 -15.27 19.52 1.58
CA ARG A 148 -14.16 18.86 2.30
C ARG A 148 -14.34 17.35 2.32
N LYS A 149 -13.25 16.61 2.12
CA LYS A 149 -13.22 15.16 2.32
C LYS A 149 -13.39 14.79 3.79
N SER A 150 -13.89 13.60 4.05
CA SER A 150 -14.03 13.03 5.38
C SER A 150 -13.34 11.68 5.48
N LYS A 151 -12.82 11.34 6.67
CA LYS A 151 -12.35 9.96 6.94
C LYS A 151 -13.45 8.92 6.75
N GLN A 152 -14.72 9.32 6.86
CA GLN A 152 -15.85 8.42 6.64
C GLN A 152 -15.99 7.99 5.16
N ASP A 153 -15.48 8.79 4.22
CA ASP A 153 -15.47 8.47 2.79
C ASP A 153 -14.56 7.27 2.49
N LEU A 154 -13.64 6.95 3.42
CA LEU A 154 -12.70 5.86 3.30
C LEU A 154 -13.22 4.55 3.91
N TYR A 155 -14.30 4.57 4.70
CA TYR A 155 -14.78 3.36 5.35
C TYR A 155 -15.17 2.29 4.34
N ASN A 156 -14.61 1.11 4.55
CA ASN A 156 -14.78 -0.08 3.70
C ASN A 156 -14.25 0.11 2.26
N LYS A 157 -13.42 1.13 2.01
CA LYS A 157 -12.63 1.25 0.78
C LYS A 157 -11.34 0.45 0.91
N ILE A 158 -10.87 -0.05 -0.23
CA ILE A 158 -9.59 -0.74 -0.35
C ILE A 158 -8.50 0.30 -0.54
N GLY A 159 -7.51 0.31 0.34
CA GLY A 159 -6.44 1.31 0.34
C GLY A 159 -5.12 0.74 0.83
N ASN A 160 -4.35 1.55 1.54
CA ASN A 160 -3.03 1.23 2.09
C ASN A 160 -1.93 1.01 1.04
N GLY A 161 -1.19 2.08 0.74
CA GLY A 161 -0.07 2.04 -0.20
C GLY A 161 1.16 1.25 0.26
N GLY A 162 1.29 0.91 1.55
CA GLY A 162 2.49 0.27 2.10
C GLY A 162 2.64 -1.22 1.79
N LEU A 163 1.50 -1.93 1.63
CA LEU A 163 1.44 -3.26 1.04
C LEU A 163 0.26 -3.29 0.08
N SER A 164 0.54 -3.21 -1.22
CA SER A 164 -0.51 -3.15 -2.25
C SER A 164 -0.08 -3.79 -3.56
N LEU A 165 -0.97 -4.58 -4.16
CA LEU A 165 -0.80 -5.15 -5.49
C LEU A 165 -1.51 -4.24 -6.50
N ARG A 166 -0.80 -3.83 -7.54
CA ARG A 166 -1.24 -2.85 -8.55
C ARG A 166 -1.07 -3.42 -9.95
N LYS A 167 -2.10 -3.36 -10.77
CA LYS A 167 -1.96 -3.65 -12.20
C LYS A 167 -1.26 -2.48 -12.87
N VAL A 168 -0.09 -2.75 -13.46
CA VAL A 168 0.82 -1.70 -13.95
C VAL A 168 0.16 -0.85 -15.03
N SER A 169 -0.43 -1.49 -16.05
CA SER A 169 -1.06 -0.79 -17.16
C SER A 169 -2.20 0.13 -16.71
N SER A 170 -3.10 -0.35 -15.83
CA SER A 170 -4.24 0.44 -15.33
C SER A 170 -3.78 1.68 -14.55
N HIS A 171 -2.73 1.55 -13.73
CA HIS A 171 -2.18 2.70 -12.99
C HIS A 171 -1.45 3.66 -13.92
N TYR A 172 -0.65 3.16 -14.86
CA TYR A 172 0.02 3.98 -15.87
C TYR A 172 -0.98 4.83 -16.68
N GLU A 173 -2.00 4.20 -17.26
CA GLU A 173 -3.05 4.86 -18.01
C GLU A 173 -3.77 5.92 -17.16
N ALA A 174 -4.15 5.57 -15.92
CA ALA A 174 -4.82 6.49 -15.00
C ALA A 174 -3.94 7.69 -14.62
N THR A 175 -2.61 7.55 -14.52
CA THR A 175 -1.72 8.69 -14.26
C THR A 175 -1.69 9.69 -15.41
N ILE A 176 -1.85 9.23 -16.64
CA ILE A 176 -1.93 10.08 -17.85
C ILE A 176 -3.32 10.74 -17.95
N GLU A 177 -4.37 9.92 -17.91
CA GLU A 177 -5.75 10.39 -18.07
C GLU A 177 -6.19 11.37 -16.96
N LYS A 178 -5.72 11.16 -15.74
CA LYS A 178 -6.08 11.95 -14.56
C LYS A 178 -4.99 12.96 -14.14
N SER A 179 -4.06 13.30 -15.01
CA SER A 179 -2.91 14.16 -14.69
C SER A 179 -3.29 15.49 -14.03
N THR A 180 -4.33 16.16 -14.53
CA THR A 180 -4.86 17.40 -13.93
C THR A 180 -5.41 17.15 -12.52
N LEU A 181 -6.22 16.11 -12.33
CA LEU A 181 -6.77 15.75 -11.02
C LEU A 181 -5.68 15.37 -10.03
N ILE A 182 -4.65 14.65 -10.48
CA ILE A 182 -3.48 14.30 -9.67
C ILE A 182 -2.74 15.57 -9.22
N SER A 183 -2.53 16.52 -10.11
CA SER A 183 -1.90 17.81 -9.79
C SER A 183 -2.68 18.58 -8.73
N ASP A 184 -4.00 18.66 -8.88
CA ASP A 184 -4.89 19.28 -7.89
C ASP A 184 -4.85 18.55 -6.53
N TYR A 185 -4.80 17.22 -6.57
CA TYR A 185 -4.74 16.37 -5.38
C TYR A 185 -3.45 16.59 -4.61
N LEU A 186 -2.31 16.60 -5.30
CA LEU A 186 -1.00 16.90 -4.74
C LEU A 186 -0.92 18.33 -4.17
N ALA A 187 -1.51 19.31 -4.86
CA ALA A 187 -1.57 20.69 -4.39
C ALA A 187 -2.37 20.84 -3.07
N ARG A 188 -3.43 20.05 -2.88
CA ARG A 188 -4.27 20.05 -1.68
C ARG A 188 -3.69 19.26 -0.50
N LYS A 189 -2.72 18.38 -0.76
CA LYS A 189 -2.15 17.46 0.24
C LYS A 189 -1.67 18.16 1.51
N LYS A 190 -0.90 19.21 1.41
CA LYS A 190 -0.20 19.97 2.49
C LYS A 190 0.05 19.16 3.78
N LYS A 191 -0.95 18.97 4.65
CA LYS A 191 -0.85 18.17 5.89
C LYS A 191 -2.04 17.21 6.07
N ASP A 192 -2.89 17.05 5.07
CA ASP A 192 -4.08 16.22 5.18
C ASP A 192 -3.88 14.85 4.55
N HIS A 193 -3.93 13.81 5.38
CA HIS A 193 -3.81 12.41 4.96
C HIS A 193 -4.93 11.95 4.01
N LEU A 194 -6.03 12.69 3.90
CA LEU A 194 -7.11 12.40 2.96
C LEU A 194 -6.74 12.69 1.49
N TYR A 195 -5.53 13.19 1.25
CA TYR A 195 -4.95 13.42 -0.07
C TYR A 195 -3.67 12.59 -0.30
N ASN A 196 -3.48 11.48 0.41
CA ASN A 196 -2.44 10.51 0.10
C ASN A 196 -2.74 9.75 -1.19
N GLU A 197 -1.72 9.15 -1.79
CA GLU A 197 -1.82 8.40 -3.03
C GLU A 197 -2.77 7.18 -2.92
N ASP A 198 -2.73 6.48 -1.79
CA ASP A 198 -3.60 5.34 -1.51
C ASP A 198 -5.09 5.75 -1.43
N VAL A 199 -5.37 6.95 -0.90
CA VAL A 199 -6.72 7.54 -0.92
C VAL A 199 -7.13 7.90 -2.34
N PHE A 200 -6.21 8.46 -3.15
CA PHE A 200 -6.48 8.75 -4.56
C PHE A 200 -6.88 7.48 -5.32
N TRP A 201 -6.08 6.44 -5.21
CA TRP A 201 -6.36 5.17 -5.86
C TRP A 201 -7.66 4.51 -5.39
N ALA A 202 -8.01 4.66 -4.11
CA ALA A 202 -9.22 4.09 -3.53
C ALA A 202 -10.52 4.86 -3.85
N THR A 203 -10.45 6.16 -4.19
CA THR A 203 -11.64 7.03 -4.27
C THR A 203 -11.84 7.71 -5.61
N GLU A 204 -10.77 7.97 -6.36
CA GLU A 204 -10.83 8.75 -7.61
C GLU A 204 -10.79 7.86 -8.88
N GLN A 205 -10.79 6.54 -8.70
CA GLN A 205 -10.72 5.56 -9.79
C GLN A 205 -11.95 4.63 -9.80
N PRO A 206 -13.17 5.14 -10.10
CA PRO A 206 -14.39 4.32 -10.06
C PRO A 206 -14.38 3.17 -11.09
N GLN A 207 -13.55 3.26 -12.12
CA GLN A 207 -13.39 2.23 -13.15
C GLN A 207 -12.48 1.08 -12.72
N PHE A 208 -11.68 1.23 -11.65
CA PHE A 208 -10.82 0.16 -11.15
C PHE A 208 -11.64 -0.97 -10.54
N ARG A 209 -11.17 -2.18 -10.75
CA ARG A 209 -11.72 -3.38 -10.08
C ARG A 209 -10.98 -3.58 -8.77
N TYR A 210 -11.76 -3.60 -7.69
CA TYR A 210 -11.27 -3.83 -6.33
C TYR A 210 -11.85 -5.14 -5.79
N PRO A 211 -11.16 -5.83 -4.86
CA PRO A 211 -11.76 -6.93 -4.10
C PRO A 211 -12.87 -6.40 -3.16
N SER A 212 -13.71 -7.31 -2.68
CA SER A 212 -14.56 -7.03 -1.52
C SER A 212 -13.71 -6.79 -0.26
N VAL A 213 -14.32 -6.25 0.79
CA VAL A 213 -13.62 -6.06 2.09
C VAL A 213 -13.15 -7.39 2.66
N GLU A 214 -13.99 -8.41 2.59
CA GLU A 214 -13.73 -9.76 3.08
C GLU A 214 -12.54 -10.40 2.33
N GLU A 215 -12.48 -10.25 1.01
CA GLU A 215 -11.36 -10.72 0.20
C GLU A 215 -10.09 -9.94 0.52
N ALA A 216 -10.17 -8.60 0.60
CA ALA A 216 -9.02 -7.74 0.88
C ALA A 216 -8.39 -8.02 2.25
N LEU A 217 -9.18 -8.45 3.24
CA LEU A 217 -8.68 -8.93 4.53
C LEU A 217 -7.82 -10.19 4.39
N LEU A 218 -8.03 -11.03 3.38
CA LEU A 218 -7.14 -12.17 3.13
C LEU A 218 -5.82 -11.76 2.48
N PHE A 219 -5.78 -10.58 1.84
CA PHE A 219 -4.56 -10.02 1.27
C PHE A 219 -3.70 -9.32 2.32
N SER A 220 -4.28 -8.36 3.08
CA SER A 220 -3.48 -7.56 4.02
C SER A 220 -4.27 -7.03 5.20
N PHE A 221 -3.60 -6.99 6.38
CA PHE A 221 -4.02 -6.19 7.53
C PHE A 221 -3.14 -4.94 7.66
N ASP A 222 -3.76 -3.77 7.89
CA ASP A 222 -3.05 -2.52 8.21
C ASP A 222 -3.35 -2.08 9.65
N LYS A 223 -4.59 -1.71 9.94
CA LYS A 223 -5.03 -1.24 11.26
C LYS A 223 -5.95 -2.26 11.92
N TYR A 224 -5.98 -2.26 13.25
CA TYR A 224 -6.85 -3.14 14.05
C TYR A 224 -6.67 -4.63 13.73
N PRO A 225 -5.43 -5.17 13.82
CA PRO A 225 -5.17 -6.55 13.40
C PRO A 225 -6.00 -7.57 14.17
N ASP A 226 -6.32 -7.33 15.46
CA ASP A 226 -7.21 -8.20 16.25
C ASP A 226 -8.61 -8.27 15.63
N LEU A 227 -9.18 -7.13 15.21
CA LEU A 227 -10.48 -7.08 14.54
C LEU A 227 -10.42 -7.80 13.17
N CYS A 228 -9.37 -7.51 12.39
CA CYS A 228 -9.17 -8.16 11.10
C CYS A 228 -9.08 -9.67 11.25
N PHE A 229 -8.30 -10.16 12.22
CA PHE A 229 -8.12 -11.58 12.51
C PHE A 229 -9.43 -12.25 12.96
N HIS A 230 -10.24 -11.56 13.76
CA HIS A 230 -11.57 -12.04 14.12
C HIS A 230 -12.48 -12.15 12.88
N LEU A 231 -12.51 -11.12 12.03
CA LEU A 231 -13.35 -11.10 10.80
C LEU A 231 -12.93 -12.16 9.77
N THR A 232 -11.67 -12.56 9.75
CA THR A 232 -11.17 -13.65 8.87
C THR A 232 -11.33 -15.04 9.49
N GLY A 233 -12.01 -15.18 10.64
CA GLY A 233 -12.16 -16.46 11.34
C GLY A 233 -10.84 -17.02 11.85
N GLY A 234 -9.90 -16.17 12.26
CA GLY A 234 -8.59 -16.58 12.77
C GLY A 234 -7.55 -16.89 11.69
N ARG A 235 -7.75 -16.44 10.45
CA ARG A 235 -6.77 -16.59 9.37
C ARG A 235 -5.90 -15.35 9.23
N LEU A 236 -4.58 -15.56 9.19
CA LEU A 236 -3.63 -14.51 8.84
C LEU A 236 -3.73 -14.19 7.34
N PRO A 237 -3.51 -12.91 6.93
CA PRO A 237 -3.49 -12.48 5.53
C PRO A 237 -2.24 -12.99 4.80
N MET A 238 -2.13 -12.73 3.48
CA MET A 238 -0.89 -12.91 2.73
C MET A 238 0.26 -12.09 3.32
N GLY A 239 -0.04 -10.88 3.79
CA GLY A 239 0.93 -10.00 4.45
C GLY A 239 0.27 -8.95 5.34
N CYS A 240 1.07 -8.12 5.99
CA CYS A 240 0.59 -7.00 6.79
C CYS A 240 1.49 -5.78 6.63
N HIS A 241 0.96 -4.62 7.02
CA HIS A 241 1.70 -3.35 6.98
C HIS A 241 1.80 -2.73 8.38
N ALA A 242 2.87 -1.99 8.62
CA ALA A 242 3.12 -1.27 9.87
C ALA A 242 3.15 -2.18 11.11
N TRP A 243 3.62 -3.43 10.95
CA TRP A 243 3.52 -4.49 11.94
C TRP A 243 4.21 -4.18 13.28
N PHE A 244 5.35 -3.48 13.26
CA PHE A 244 6.09 -3.12 14.48
C PHE A 244 5.64 -1.81 15.12
N LYS A 245 4.66 -1.09 14.55
CA LYS A 245 4.13 0.14 15.17
C LYS A 245 3.44 -0.18 16.50
N ARG A 246 3.70 0.64 17.53
CA ARG A 246 3.30 0.42 18.92
C ARG A 246 1.87 -0.12 19.10
N LYS A 247 0.90 0.34 18.32
CA LYS A 247 -0.51 -0.08 18.45
C LYS A 247 -0.82 -1.46 17.89
N MET A 248 0.02 -1.98 17.00
CA MET A 248 -0.15 -3.26 16.33
C MET A 248 0.83 -4.31 16.85
N LYS A 249 1.97 -3.87 17.40
CA LYS A 249 3.08 -4.74 17.81
C LYS A 249 2.64 -5.88 18.73
N ALA A 250 1.83 -5.60 19.75
CA ALA A 250 1.37 -6.62 20.70
C ALA A 250 0.56 -7.78 20.04
N PHE A 251 -0.09 -7.53 18.92
CA PHE A 251 -0.72 -8.57 18.10
C PHE A 251 0.33 -9.30 17.29
N TRP A 252 1.18 -8.56 16.56
CA TRP A 252 2.11 -9.14 15.61
C TRP A 252 3.27 -9.90 16.26
N ASP A 253 3.70 -9.55 17.47
CA ASP A 253 4.71 -10.29 18.23
C ASP A 253 4.31 -11.76 18.52
N LYS A 254 3.03 -12.10 18.38
CA LYS A 254 2.54 -13.49 18.50
C LYS A 254 2.68 -14.28 17.19
N HIS A 255 2.88 -13.60 16.08
CA HIS A 255 2.83 -14.20 14.73
C HIS A 255 4.08 -13.95 13.90
N ILE A 256 4.90 -12.97 14.28
CA ILE A 256 6.14 -12.60 13.60
C ILE A 256 7.28 -12.86 14.58
N PRO A 257 8.21 -13.78 14.25
CA PRO A 257 9.38 -14.02 15.09
C PRO A 257 10.26 -12.76 15.17
N ALA A 258 10.76 -12.47 16.38
CA ALA A 258 11.65 -11.33 16.64
C ALA A 258 13.05 -11.58 16.04
#